data_592c40826140808fc2001878a86e257d
#
_entry.id   592c40826140808fc2001878a86e257d
#
_cell.length_a   1.000
_cell.length_b   1.000
_cell.length_c   1.000
_cell.angle_alpha   90.00
_cell.angle_beta   90.00
_cell.angle_gamma   90.00
#
_symmetry.space_group_name_H-M   'P 1'
#
loop_
_entity.id
_entity.type
_entity.pdbx_description
1 polymer ?
#
loop_
_entity_poly.entity_id
_entity_poly.type
_entity_poly.pdbx_seq_one_letter_code
_entity_poly.pdbx_strand_id
1 'polypeptide(L)'
;MPPKKPPLEAVRLVRASLAEAAQERLVEGVAAEAAAEAAAARAAEVQRRARVDGAAAEAREREGLASPRDFAQQAAFGVGLERRLARLEAETTAAEATARAARRHTVDARAALAAAQAELEIVERHQAEARRRAEAEAEDRAGEQAEEAHAGRRGRG
;
A
#
# COMPACT_ATOMS: atom_id res chain seq x y z
N MET A 1 19.64 -29.91 25.75
CA MET A 1 20.17 -28.55 25.56
C MET A 1 18.99 -27.61 25.26
N PRO A 2 18.78 -26.56 26.01
CA PRO A 2 17.78 -25.56 25.62
C PRO A 2 18.21 -24.93 24.28
N PRO A 3 17.28 -24.65 23.38
CA PRO A 3 17.60 -24.01 22.10
C PRO A 3 18.31 -22.68 22.39
N LYS A 4 19.49 -22.48 21.82
CA LYS A 4 20.18 -21.18 21.87
C LYS A 4 19.25 -20.13 21.26
N LYS A 5 18.86 -19.13 22.05
CA LYS A 5 18.14 -17.98 21.51
C LYS A 5 18.93 -17.40 20.34
N PRO A 6 18.29 -17.15 19.18
CA PRO A 6 19.00 -16.57 18.05
C PRO A 6 19.66 -15.25 18.51
N PRO A 7 20.86 -14.93 18.03
CA PRO A 7 21.51 -13.67 18.36
C PRO A 7 20.62 -12.50 17.91
N LEU A 8 20.50 -11.47 18.74
CA LEU A 8 19.65 -10.29 18.46
C LEU A 8 19.93 -9.68 17.08
N GLU A 9 21.18 -9.78 16.60
CA GLU A 9 21.56 -9.32 15.27
C GLU A 9 20.82 -10.09 14.15
N ALA A 10 20.71 -11.40 14.27
CA ALA A 10 19.96 -12.21 13.30
C ALA A 10 18.46 -11.84 13.29
N VAL A 11 17.90 -11.58 14.47
CA VAL A 11 16.50 -11.13 14.59
C VAL A 11 16.33 -9.75 13.96
N ARG A 12 17.25 -8.83 14.19
CA ARG A 12 17.25 -7.49 13.59
C ARG A 12 17.27 -7.57 12.06
N LEU A 13 18.16 -8.38 11.49
CA LEU A 13 18.27 -8.56 10.03
C LEU A 13 16.96 -9.10 9.42
N VAL A 14 16.33 -10.08 10.06
CA VAL A 14 15.03 -10.61 9.62
C VAL A 14 13.95 -9.53 9.69
N ARG A 15 13.89 -8.75 10.80
CA ARG A 15 12.89 -7.66 10.93
C ARG A 15 13.13 -6.54 9.93
N ALA A 16 14.38 -6.19 9.64
CA ALA A 16 14.74 -5.23 8.61
C ALA A 16 14.26 -5.69 7.22
N SER A 17 14.52 -6.94 6.86
CA SER A 17 14.07 -7.52 5.59
C SER A 17 12.54 -7.55 5.48
N LEU A 18 11.81 -7.81 6.58
CA LEU A 18 10.35 -7.76 6.59
C LEU A 18 9.82 -6.33 6.41
N ALA A 19 10.48 -5.34 7.00
CA ALA A 19 10.12 -3.94 6.81
C ALA A 19 10.38 -3.46 5.37
N GLU A 20 11.49 -3.87 4.76
CA GLU A 20 11.80 -3.61 3.34
C GLU A 20 10.74 -4.24 2.43
N ALA A 21 10.40 -5.51 2.63
CA ALA A 21 9.36 -6.17 1.86
C ALA A 21 7.96 -5.51 2.03
N ALA A 22 7.64 -5.01 3.22
CA ALA A 22 6.41 -4.26 3.46
C ALA A 22 6.43 -2.89 2.74
N GLN A 23 7.58 -2.23 2.70
CA GLN A 23 7.77 -0.99 1.94
C GLN A 23 7.57 -1.20 0.45
N GLU A 24 8.15 -2.25 -0.12
CA GLU A 24 7.98 -2.61 -1.54
C GLU A 24 6.50 -2.84 -1.88
N ARG A 25 5.79 -3.62 -1.04
CA ARG A 25 4.35 -3.86 -1.21
C ARG A 25 3.53 -2.58 -1.15
N LEU A 26 3.90 -1.63 -0.30
CA LEU A 26 3.24 -0.33 -0.24
C LEU A 26 3.47 0.46 -1.54
N VAL A 27 4.68 0.50 -2.06
CA VAL A 27 5.00 1.19 -3.32
C VAL A 27 4.19 0.60 -4.48
N GLU A 28 4.15 -0.73 -4.58
CA GLU A 28 3.34 -1.44 -5.58
C GLU A 28 1.84 -1.15 -5.40
N GLY A 29 1.35 -1.16 -4.17
CA GLY A 29 -0.05 -0.86 -3.85
C GLY A 29 -0.45 0.56 -4.25
N VAL A 30 0.38 1.56 -3.96
CA VAL A 30 0.14 2.95 -4.35
C VAL A 30 0.10 3.11 -5.88
N ALA A 31 1.01 2.44 -6.60
CA ALA A 31 1.02 2.47 -8.05
C ALA A 31 -0.24 1.80 -8.65
N ALA A 32 -0.66 0.66 -8.10
CA ALA A 32 -1.87 -0.03 -8.50
C ALA A 32 -3.14 0.78 -8.21
N GLU A 33 -3.22 1.46 -7.06
CA GLU A 33 -4.31 2.37 -6.70
C GLU A 33 -4.42 3.52 -7.71
N ALA A 34 -3.32 4.20 -8.01
CA ALA A 34 -3.29 5.29 -8.98
C ALA A 34 -3.72 4.83 -10.38
N ALA A 35 -3.27 3.65 -10.82
CA ALA A 35 -3.67 3.08 -12.11
C ALA A 35 -5.17 2.73 -12.15
N ALA A 36 -5.72 2.16 -11.08
CA ALA A 36 -7.12 1.81 -10.97
C ALA A 36 -8.03 3.06 -10.91
N GLU A 37 -7.63 4.09 -10.17
CA GLU A 37 -8.35 5.38 -10.12
C GLU A 37 -8.36 6.05 -11.50
N ALA A 38 -7.24 6.05 -12.21
CA ALA A 38 -7.17 6.57 -13.57
C ALA A 38 -8.04 5.79 -14.55
N ALA A 39 -8.13 4.46 -14.40
CA ALA A 39 -9.02 3.62 -15.20
C ALA A 39 -10.51 3.93 -14.93
N ALA A 40 -10.89 4.08 -13.66
CA ALA A 40 -12.25 4.44 -13.27
C ALA A 40 -12.63 5.83 -13.81
N ALA A 41 -11.75 6.81 -13.71
CA ALA A 41 -11.96 8.14 -14.26
C ALA A 41 -12.16 8.12 -15.79
N ARG A 42 -11.35 7.32 -16.51
CA ARG A 42 -11.51 7.15 -17.96
C ARG A 42 -12.85 6.50 -18.33
N ALA A 43 -13.26 5.46 -17.61
CA ALA A 43 -14.53 4.78 -17.83
C ALA A 43 -15.72 5.74 -17.61
N ALA A 44 -15.71 6.50 -16.53
CA ALA A 44 -16.72 7.52 -16.23
C ALA A 44 -16.79 8.60 -17.31
N GLU A 45 -15.65 9.05 -17.81
CA GLU A 45 -15.61 10.05 -18.89
C GLU A 45 -16.16 9.50 -20.22
N VAL A 46 -15.84 8.26 -20.58
CA VAL A 46 -16.41 7.59 -21.76
C VAL A 46 -17.92 7.46 -21.62
N GLN A 47 -18.42 7.05 -20.47
CA GLN A 47 -19.85 6.95 -20.20
C GLN A 47 -20.54 8.33 -20.32
N ARG A 48 -19.94 9.36 -19.72
CA ARG A 48 -20.47 10.74 -19.79
C ARG A 48 -20.56 11.24 -21.23
N ARG A 49 -19.50 11.06 -22.03
CA ARG A 49 -19.49 11.43 -23.45
C ARG A 49 -20.54 10.67 -24.22
N ALA A 50 -20.65 9.36 -24.03
CA ALA A 50 -21.66 8.56 -24.72
C ALA A 50 -23.09 9.01 -24.41
N ARG A 51 -23.38 9.44 -23.19
CA ARG A 51 -24.70 10.03 -22.84
C ARG A 51 -24.97 11.33 -23.57
N VAL A 52 -23.98 12.25 -23.61
CA VAL A 52 -24.12 13.54 -24.29
C VAL A 52 -24.29 13.35 -25.81
N ASP A 53 -23.44 12.55 -26.42
CA ASP A 53 -23.47 12.29 -27.86
C ASP A 53 -24.74 11.53 -28.25
N GLY A 54 -25.19 10.58 -27.44
CA GLY A 54 -26.42 9.84 -27.63
C GLY A 54 -27.65 10.75 -27.60
N ALA A 55 -27.74 11.62 -26.60
CA ALA A 55 -28.83 12.59 -26.49
C ALA A 55 -28.85 13.57 -27.67
N ALA A 56 -27.70 14.04 -28.15
CA ALA A 56 -27.59 14.90 -29.33
C ALA A 56 -27.99 14.18 -30.62
N ALA A 57 -27.65 12.90 -30.76
CA ALA A 57 -28.05 12.09 -31.91
C ALA A 57 -29.56 11.83 -31.92
N GLU A 58 -30.16 11.48 -30.78
CA GLU A 58 -31.61 11.32 -30.66
C GLU A 58 -32.39 12.61 -31.01
N ALA A 59 -31.88 13.77 -30.56
CA ALA A 59 -32.51 15.04 -30.89
C ALA A 59 -32.52 15.31 -32.40
N ARG A 60 -31.40 15.06 -33.08
CA ARG A 60 -31.29 15.21 -34.55
C ARG A 60 -32.22 14.26 -35.32
N GLU A 61 -32.30 13.01 -34.86
CA GLU A 61 -33.19 12.03 -35.51
C GLU A 61 -34.66 12.39 -35.34
N ARG A 62 -35.09 12.93 -34.21
CA ARG A 62 -36.44 13.39 -33.97
C ARG A 62 -36.85 14.52 -34.93
N GLU A 63 -35.93 15.41 -35.28
CA GLU A 63 -36.20 16.51 -36.24
C GLU A 63 -36.43 16.01 -37.66
N GLY A 64 -35.90 14.83 -38.04
CA GLY A 64 -35.99 14.27 -39.40
C GLY A 64 -37.13 13.26 -39.62
N LEU A 65 -38.02 13.01 -38.63
CA LEU A 65 -39.06 11.99 -38.72
C LEU A 65 -40.21 12.43 -39.67
N ALA A 66 -40.34 11.74 -40.79
CA ALA A 66 -41.36 12.02 -41.80
C ALA A 66 -42.20 10.79 -42.19
N SER A 67 -41.77 9.56 -41.87
CA SER A 67 -42.44 8.32 -42.29
C SER A 67 -42.48 7.26 -41.17
N PRO A 68 -43.39 6.26 -41.25
CA PRO A 68 -43.43 5.13 -40.33
C PRO A 68 -42.10 4.35 -40.25
N ARG A 69 -41.33 4.33 -41.35
CA ARG A 69 -40.03 3.69 -41.41
C ARG A 69 -39.00 4.44 -40.56
N ASP A 70 -39.06 5.78 -40.59
CA ASP A 70 -38.17 6.63 -39.79
C ASP A 70 -38.40 6.41 -38.30
N PHE A 71 -39.68 6.27 -37.89
CA PHE A 71 -40.02 5.93 -36.48
C PHE A 71 -39.51 4.57 -36.06
N ALA A 72 -39.59 3.55 -36.94
CA ALA A 72 -39.05 2.21 -36.61
C ALA A 72 -37.51 2.24 -36.48
N GLN A 73 -36.86 2.98 -37.36
CA GLN A 73 -35.40 3.15 -37.32
C GLN A 73 -34.95 3.89 -36.05
N GLN A 74 -35.66 4.96 -35.69
CA GLN A 74 -35.38 5.69 -34.43
C GLN A 74 -35.57 4.81 -33.19
N ALA A 75 -36.63 4.00 -33.17
CA ALA A 75 -36.86 3.08 -32.04
C ALA A 75 -35.72 2.06 -31.92
N ALA A 76 -35.25 1.51 -33.05
CA ALA A 76 -34.09 0.60 -33.07
C ALA A 76 -32.80 1.28 -32.60
N PHE A 77 -32.55 2.52 -32.98
CA PHE A 77 -31.43 3.34 -32.52
C PHE A 77 -31.49 3.56 -31.03
N GLY A 78 -32.64 3.95 -30.46
CA GLY A 78 -32.86 4.16 -29.06
C GLY A 78 -32.51 2.91 -28.22
N VAL A 79 -33.01 1.75 -28.64
CA VAL A 79 -32.67 0.46 -27.99
C VAL A 79 -31.17 0.17 -28.06
N GLY A 80 -30.52 0.45 -29.18
CA GLY A 80 -29.06 0.27 -29.33
C GLY A 80 -28.28 1.20 -28.40
N LEU A 81 -28.71 2.45 -28.29
CA LEU A 81 -28.11 3.44 -27.40
C LEU A 81 -28.25 3.02 -25.90
N GLU A 82 -29.47 2.65 -25.51
CA GLU A 82 -29.72 2.17 -24.13
C GLU A 82 -28.82 0.98 -23.74
N ARG A 83 -28.70 0.00 -24.64
CA ARG A 83 -27.81 -1.16 -24.43
C ARG A 83 -26.35 -0.74 -24.29
N ARG A 84 -25.89 0.22 -25.10
CA ARG A 84 -24.54 0.76 -25.04
C ARG A 84 -24.31 1.48 -23.71
N LEU A 85 -25.23 2.34 -23.29
CA LEU A 85 -25.12 3.07 -22.02
C LEU A 85 -25.12 2.13 -20.82
N ALA A 86 -25.98 1.09 -20.82
CA ALA A 86 -26.00 0.09 -19.76
C ALA A 86 -24.67 -0.68 -19.66
N ARG A 87 -24.05 -1.00 -20.80
CA ARG A 87 -22.72 -1.63 -20.80
C ARG A 87 -21.66 -0.70 -20.23
N LEU A 88 -21.61 0.55 -20.66
CA LEU A 88 -20.64 1.53 -20.14
C LEU A 88 -20.84 1.82 -18.65
N GLU A 89 -22.07 1.80 -18.17
CA GLU A 89 -22.38 1.91 -16.74
C GLU A 89 -21.85 0.71 -15.94
N ALA A 90 -22.02 -0.50 -16.46
CA ALA A 90 -21.46 -1.70 -15.84
C ALA A 90 -19.91 -1.67 -15.83
N GLU A 91 -19.28 -1.23 -16.90
CA GLU A 91 -17.82 -1.05 -16.99
C GLU A 91 -17.33 -0.01 -16.00
N THR A 92 -18.01 1.13 -15.86
CA THR A 92 -17.67 2.17 -14.89
C THR A 92 -17.80 1.66 -13.46
N THR A 93 -18.89 0.97 -13.15
CA THR A 93 -19.13 0.37 -11.82
C THR A 93 -18.05 -0.66 -11.48
N ALA A 94 -17.65 -1.48 -12.44
CA ALA A 94 -16.58 -2.47 -12.26
C ALA A 94 -15.21 -1.79 -12.03
N ALA A 95 -14.89 -0.75 -12.78
CA ALA A 95 -13.66 0.02 -12.63
C ALA A 95 -13.59 0.73 -11.27
N GLU A 96 -14.69 1.32 -10.81
CA GLU A 96 -14.79 1.94 -9.49
C GLU A 96 -14.64 0.90 -8.36
N ALA A 97 -15.21 -0.30 -8.52
CA ALA A 97 -15.04 -1.39 -7.55
C ALA A 97 -13.57 -1.82 -7.46
N THR A 98 -12.87 -1.88 -8.60
CA THR A 98 -11.44 -2.17 -8.66
C THR A 98 -10.63 -1.08 -7.95
N ALA A 99 -10.93 0.19 -8.19
CA ALA A 99 -10.26 1.31 -7.52
C ALA A 99 -10.48 1.28 -5.99
N ARG A 100 -11.71 0.99 -5.54
CA ARG A 100 -11.99 0.82 -4.10
C ARG A 100 -11.23 -0.36 -3.49
N ALA A 101 -11.08 -1.47 -4.20
CA ALA A 101 -10.29 -2.61 -3.74
C ALA A 101 -8.80 -2.26 -3.65
N ALA A 102 -8.24 -1.59 -4.65
CA ALA A 102 -6.84 -1.14 -4.65
C ALA A 102 -6.57 -0.19 -3.48
N ARG A 103 -7.47 0.76 -3.21
CA ARG A 103 -7.36 1.65 -2.05
C ARG A 103 -7.35 0.91 -0.71
N ARG A 104 -8.20 -0.10 -0.53
CA ARG A 104 -8.17 -0.94 0.68
C ARG A 104 -6.82 -1.65 0.82
N HIS A 105 -6.29 -2.23 -0.27
CA HIS A 105 -4.96 -2.86 -0.28
C HIS A 105 -3.84 -1.89 0.14
N THR A 106 -3.88 -0.65 -0.33
CA THR A 106 -2.90 0.38 0.06
C THR A 106 -3.00 0.72 1.54
N VAL A 107 -4.22 0.81 2.08
CA VAL A 107 -4.43 1.04 3.53
C VAL A 107 -3.85 -0.12 4.35
N ASP A 108 -4.13 -1.36 3.95
CA ASP A 108 -3.61 -2.55 4.63
C ASP A 108 -2.07 -2.63 4.54
N ALA A 109 -1.50 -2.29 3.39
CA ALA A 109 -0.04 -2.26 3.20
C ALA A 109 0.63 -1.19 4.08
N ARG A 110 0.01 -0.01 4.26
CA ARG A 110 0.48 1.02 5.20
C ARG A 110 0.48 0.53 6.64
N ALA A 111 -0.59 -0.14 7.05
CA ALA A 111 -0.69 -0.71 8.39
C ALA A 111 0.37 -1.81 8.61
N ALA A 112 0.58 -2.68 7.62
CA ALA A 112 1.60 -3.72 7.67
C ALA A 112 3.03 -3.15 7.77
N LEU A 113 3.32 -2.08 7.00
CA LEU A 113 4.61 -1.39 7.09
C LEU A 113 4.82 -0.77 8.47
N ALA A 114 3.82 -0.08 9.02
CA ALA A 114 3.92 0.52 10.35
C ALA A 114 4.16 -0.54 11.43
N ALA A 115 3.50 -1.69 11.35
CA ALA A 115 3.71 -2.81 12.25
C ALA A 115 5.13 -3.38 12.13
N ALA A 116 5.62 -3.61 10.91
CA ALA A 116 6.96 -4.13 10.67
C ALA A 116 8.06 -3.18 11.17
N GLN A 117 7.88 -1.87 10.98
CA GLN A 117 8.78 -0.84 11.50
C GLN A 117 8.78 -0.79 13.02
N ALA A 118 7.63 -0.88 13.67
CA ALA A 118 7.53 -0.92 15.12
C ALA A 118 8.25 -2.15 15.72
N GLU A 119 8.12 -3.32 15.10
CA GLU A 119 8.81 -4.53 15.52
C GLU A 119 10.34 -4.42 15.34
N LEU A 120 10.82 -3.81 14.27
CA LEU A 120 12.23 -3.54 14.05
C LEU A 120 12.77 -2.59 15.13
N GLU A 121 12.06 -1.51 15.42
CA GLU A 121 12.44 -0.53 16.43
C GLU A 121 12.56 -1.16 17.83
N ILE A 122 11.68 -2.08 18.19
CA ILE A 122 11.76 -2.81 19.46
C ILE A 122 13.07 -3.59 19.56
N VAL A 123 13.44 -4.31 18.49
CA VAL A 123 14.68 -5.10 18.47
C VAL A 123 15.91 -4.19 18.55
N GLU A 124 15.90 -3.06 17.82
CA GLU A 124 16.98 -2.08 17.84
C GLU A 124 17.17 -1.45 19.24
N ARG A 125 16.09 -1.12 19.93
CA ARG A 125 16.13 -0.65 21.32
C ARG A 125 16.75 -1.68 22.24
N HIS A 126 16.33 -2.94 22.14
CA HIS A 126 16.91 -4.01 22.94
C HIS A 126 18.40 -4.23 22.67
N GLN A 127 18.82 -4.11 21.40
CA GLN A 127 20.25 -4.16 21.07
C GLN A 127 21.02 -2.99 21.69
N ALA A 128 20.47 -1.77 21.60
CA ALA A 128 21.11 -0.59 22.18
C ALA A 128 21.25 -0.71 23.70
N GLU A 129 20.21 -1.19 24.38
CA GLU A 129 20.27 -1.44 25.83
C GLU A 129 21.28 -2.53 26.19
N ALA A 130 21.33 -3.62 25.44
CA ALA A 130 22.30 -4.69 25.68
C ALA A 130 23.75 -4.20 25.50
N ARG A 131 24.00 -3.36 24.49
CA ARG A 131 25.32 -2.73 24.29
C ARG A 131 25.70 -1.81 25.44
N ARG A 132 24.80 -0.93 25.87
CA ARG A 132 25.03 -0.02 27.01
C ARG A 132 25.34 -0.79 28.30
N ARG A 133 24.61 -1.89 28.56
CA ARG A 133 24.91 -2.75 29.74
C ARG A 133 26.26 -3.41 29.63
N ALA A 134 26.62 -3.94 28.47
CA ALA A 134 27.92 -4.55 28.25
C ALA A 134 29.07 -3.54 28.38
N GLU A 135 28.90 -2.31 27.92
CA GLU A 135 29.83 -1.21 28.05
C GLU A 135 30.02 -0.83 29.54
N ALA A 136 28.93 -0.65 30.30
CA ALA A 136 28.97 -0.35 31.70
C ALA A 136 29.67 -1.47 32.52
N GLU A 137 29.34 -2.73 32.26
CA GLU A 137 29.99 -3.87 32.89
C GLU A 137 31.50 -3.99 32.54
N ALA A 138 31.89 -3.54 31.33
CA ALA A 138 33.29 -3.50 30.93
C ALA A 138 34.05 -2.38 31.65
N GLU A 139 33.43 -1.21 31.81
CA GLU A 139 33.98 -0.08 32.55
C GLU A 139 34.14 -0.42 34.04
N ASP A 140 33.13 -1.03 34.67
CA ASP A 140 33.20 -1.46 36.07
C ASP A 140 34.35 -2.47 36.29
N ARG A 141 34.47 -3.48 35.42
CA ARG A 141 35.57 -4.47 35.50
C ARG A 141 36.93 -3.84 35.28
N ALA A 142 37.05 -2.86 34.39
CA ALA A 142 38.31 -2.13 34.18
C ALA A 142 38.65 -1.28 35.41
N GLY A 143 37.67 -0.69 36.08
CA GLY A 143 37.83 0.05 37.33
C GLY A 143 38.31 -0.84 38.45
N GLU A 144 37.67 -1.99 38.66
CA GLU A 144 38.08 -3.00 39.68
C GLU A 144 39.52 -3.48 39.45
N GLN A 145 39.88 -3.81 38.20
CA GLN A 145 41.26 -4.22 37.87
C GLN A 145 42.28 -3.12 38.11
N ALA A 146 41.94 -1.85 37.85
CA ALA A 146 42.81 -0.73 38.13
C ALA A 146 43.02 -0.51 39.64
N GLU A 147 41.96 -0.66 40.43
CA GLU A 147 42.04 -0.58 41.91
C GLU A 147 42.88 -1.70 42.51
N GLU A 148 42.68 -2.95 42.07
CA GLU A 148 43.47 -4.11 42.48
C GLU A 148 44.97 -3.93 42.14
N ALA A 149 45.27 -3.46 40.93
CA ALA A 149 46.64 -3.17 40.51
C ALA A 149 47.28 -2.06 41.36
N HIS A 150 46.49 -1.08 41.79
CA HIS A 150 46.96 0.01 42.64
C HIS A 150 47.18 -0.45 44.10
N ALA A 151 46.28 -1.27 44.63
CA ALA A 151 46.41 -1.87 45.94
C ALA A 151 47.61 -2.81 46.01
N GLY A 152 47.86 -3.63 44.99
CA GLY A 152 49.00 -4.54 44.91
C GLY A 152 50.36 -3.81 44.85
N ARG A 153 50.45 -2.60 44.37
CA ARG A 153 51.63 -1.76 44.35
C ARG A 153 51.93 -1.18 45.76
N ARG A 154 50.91 -0.81 46.54
CA ARG A 154 51.04 -0.27 47.89
C ARG A 154 51.42 -1.33 48.90
N GLY A 155 51.11 -2.59 48.69
CA GLY A 155 51.44 -3.68 49.56
C GLY A 155 52.87 -4.21 49.40
N ARG A 156 53.67 -3.74 48.42
CA ARG A 156 55.06 -4.15 48.17
C ARG A 156 56.13 -3.09 48.52
N GLY A 157 55.70 -2.04 49.18
CA GLY A 157 56.58 -0.94 49.63
C GLY A 157 56.96 -1.08 51.17
#